data_ee7a091a6d1b07ae980bda1be9a2042c
#
_entry.id   ee7a091a6d1b07ae980bda1be9a2042c
#
_cell.length_a   1.000
_cell.length_b   1.000
_cell.length_c   1.000
_cell.angle_alpha   90.00
_cell.angle_beta   90.00
_cell.angle_gamma   90.00
#
_symmetry.space_group_name_H-M   'P 1'
#
loop_
_entity.id
_entity.type
_entity.pdbx_description
1 polymer ?
#
loop_
_entity_poly.entity_id
_entity_poly.type
_entity_poly.pdbx_seq_one_letter_code
_entity_poly.pdbx_strand_id
1 'polypeptide(L)'
;MRPMRRSLCVFSFLLLLLSVASVAQVGITPRPAPTTRVIAVLSAMTLEIETLGQQLTDKAEMTVQGIRFTTGSLKDRRVVLAHSGMGKVNAAMAATLLVEQFQPTHILFTGIAGGLNPDLRPGDVVIGAKTAYHDYGEWTPEGFRVGRTVDPFTGKPNPLFFPADAGLLAVAEKAALDLKLAPVKMASGERTPRVVTGVIVTGDAFVASPAKKDALHKEFKADATEMEGAAVAQICWQRRVPCLILRSLSDSAGAKAPENVLLFEKSASQNAALLVTGIVGRLEAQ
;
A
#
# COMPACT_ATOMS: atom_id res chain seq x y z
N MET A 1 -92.27 -10.41 29.01
CA MET A 1 -91.53 -9.28 28.39
C MET A 1 -90.43 -8.84 29.34
N ARG A 2 -89.18 -9.14 29.04
CA ARG A 2 -87.99 -8.67 29.80
C ARG A 2 -87.16 -7.73 28.94
N PRO A 3 -86.70 -6.60 29.45
CA PRO A 3 -85.94 -5.65 28.65
C PRO A 3 -84.46 -6.08 28.52
N MET A 4 -83.95 -5.93 27.37
CA MET A 4 -82.54 -6.19 26.96
C MET A 4 -81.63 -5.08 27.50
N ARG A 5 -80.64 -5.48 28.31
CA ARG A 5 -79.56 -4.56 28.74
C ARG A 5 -78.52 -4.44 27.65
N ARG A 6 -78.30 -3.23 27.16
CA ARG A 6 -77.19 -2.88 26.24
C ARG A 6 -75.92 -2.69 27.08
N SER A 7 -74.94 -3.59 26.91
CA SER A 7 -73.57 -3.41 27.43
C SER A 7 -72.81 -2.44 26.55
N LEU A 8 -72.34 -1.35 27.15
CA LEU A 8 -71.47 -0.35 26.53
C LEU A 8 -70.03 -0.84 26.68
N CYS A 9 -69.41 -1.32 25.60
CA CYS A 9 -67.99 -1.61 25.56
C CYS A 9 -67.18 -0.27 25.42
N VAL A 10 -66.50 0.13 26.47
CA VAL A 10 -65.54 1.21 26.47
C VAL A 10 -64.23 0.69 25.89
N PHE A 11 -63.92 1.10 24.67
CA PHE A 11 -62.61 0.87 24.03
C PHE A 11 -61.61 1.83 24.63
N SER A 12 -60.74 1.35 25.53
CA SER A 12 -59.59 2.10 25.99
C SER A 12 -58.50 2.10 24.91
N PHE A 13 -58.32 3.22 24.21
CA PHE A 13 -57.21 3.46 23.33
C PHE A 13 -55.93 3.67 24.15
N LEU A 14 -55.08 2.67 24.22
CA LEU A 14 -53.76 2.76 24.80
C LEU A 14 -52.84 3.46 23.79
N LEU A 15 -52.58 4.74 23.99
CA LEU A 15 -51.57 5.49 23.23
C LEU A 15 -50.17 4.95 23.59
N LEU A 16 -49.58 4.12 22.72
CA LEU A 16 -48.17 3.75 22.78
C LEU A 16 -47.34 4.95 22.30
N LEU A 17 -46.76 5.70 23.21
CA LEU A 17 -45.73 6.71 22.91
C LEU A 17 -44.45 5.97 22.46
N LEU A 18 -44.26 5.90 21.15
CA LEU A 18 -42.99 5.53 20.51
C LEU A 18 -41.96 6.63 20.81
N SER A 19 -41.13 6.42 21.81
CA SER A 19 -39.93 7.21 22.01
C SER A 19 -38.98 6.91 20.85
N VAL A 20 -38.91 7.80 19.88
CA VAL A 20 -37.87 7.84 18.85
C VAL A 20 -36.56 8.16 19.56
N ALA A 21 -35.81 7.11 19.88
CA ALA A 21 -34.42 7.29 20.32
C ALA A 21 -33.65 7.96 19.17
N SER A 22 -33.33 9.24 19.37
CA SER A 22 -32.44 9.98 18.47
C SER A 22 -31.08 9.26 18.50
N VAL A 23 -30.78 8.48 17.47
CA VAL A 23 -29.42 7.97 17.25
C VAL A 23 -28.58 9.20 16.99
N ALA A 24 -27.85 9.64 18.02
CA ALA A 24 -26.84 10.65 17.86
C ALA A 24 -25.88 10.16 16.79
N GLN A 25 -25.92 10.78 15.61
CA GLN A 25 -24.89 10.64 14.61
C GLN A 25 -23.59 11.07 15.31
N VAL A 26 -22.73 10.10 15.60
CA VAL A 26 -21.35 10.39 15.98
C VAL A 26 -20.73 11.04 14.74
N GLY A 27 -20.84 12.36 14.69
CA GLY A 27 -20.18 13.16 13.69
C GLY A 27 -18.69 12.93 13.85
N ILE A 28 -18.07 12.33 12.83
CA ILE A 28 -16.62 12.33 12.73
C ILE A 28 -16.24 13.80 12.61
N THR A 29 -15.84 14.40 13.73
CA THR A 29 -15.26 15.74 13.70
C THR A 29 -14.03 15.69 12.81
N PRO A 30 -13.94 16.53 11.77
CA PRO A 30 -12.74 16.60 10.96
C PRO A 30 -11.55 16.86 11.90
N ARG A 31 -10.61 15.93 11.91
CA ARG A 31 -9.37 16.12 12.67
C ARG A 31 -8.66 17.33 12.07
N PRO A 32 -8.20 18.30 12.88
CA PRO A 32 -7.49 19.45 12.34
C PRO A 32 -6.31 18.99 11.47
N ALA A 33 -6.09 19.68 10.36
CA ALA A 33 -4.97 19.41 9.48
C ALA A 33 -3.66 19.46 10.30
N PRO A 34 -2.73 18.52 10.08
CA PRO A 34 -1.47 18.53 10.82
C PRO A 34 -0.73 19.84 10.57
N THR A 35 -0.23 20.45 11.65
CA THR A 35 0.57 21.69 11.58
C THR A 35 1.92 21.48 10.91
N THR A 36 2.35 20.23 10.77
CA THR A 36 3.63 19.85 10.17
C THR A 36 3.38 18.80 9.10
N ARG A 37 3.84 19.05 7.87
CA ARG A 37 3.76 18.07 6.77
C ARG A 37 4.73 16.93 7.04
N VAL A 38 4.24 15.70 7.05
CA VAL A 38 5.04 14.50 7.28
C VAL A 38 4.93 13.61 6.05
N ILE A 39 6.06 13.15 5.54
CA ILE A 39 6.11 12.13 4.48
C ILE A 39 6.30 10.78 5.17
N ALA A 40 5.43 9.83 4.87
CA ALA A 40 5.56 8.48 5.39
C ALA A 40 6.28 7.58 4.40
N VAL A 41 7.16 6.72 4.91
CA VAL A 41 7.81 5.67 4.14
C VAL A 41 7.60 4.35 4.86
N LEU A 42 6.93 3.41 4.18
CA LEU A 42 6.76 2.04 4.64
C LEU A 42 7.66 1.10 3.85
N SER A 43 8.06 0.01 4.50
CA SER A 43 8.61 -1.17 3.84
C SER A 43 8.19 -2.43 4.58
N ALA A 44 8.09 -3.54 3.85
CA ALA A 44 7.85 -4.86 4.42
C ALA A 44 9.12 -5.52 4.96
N MET A 45 10.30 -5.02 4.57
CA MET A 45 11.60 -5.59 4.91
C MET A 45 12.40 -4.67 5.83
N THR A 46 13.01 -5.25 6.86
CA THR A 46 13.82 -4.51 7.85
C THR A 46 15.02 -3.81 7.20
N LEU A 47 15.71 -4.47 6.28
CA LEU A 47 16.91 -3.95 5.62
C LEU A 47 16.70 -2.62 4.91
N GLU A 48 15.54 -2.44 4.28
CA GLU A 48 15.20 -1.20 3.57
C GLU A 48 14.95 -0.04 4.54
N ILE A 49 14.20 -0.31 5.60
CA ILE A 49 13.92 0.70 6.64
C ILE A 49 15.21 1.08 7.39
N GLU A 50 16.08 0.13 7.67
CA GLU A 50 17.38 0.41 8.30
C GLU A 50 18.26 1.29 7.40
N THR A 51 18.32 0.99 6.08
CA THR A 51 19.10 1.77 5.12
C THR A 51 18.61 3.23 5.06
N LEU A 52 17.31 3.47 5.06
CA LEU A 52 16.73 4.81 5.14
C LEU A 52 16.93 5.43 6.52
N GLY A 53 16.74 4.64 7.56
CA GLY A 53 16.91 5.05 8.95
C GLY A 53 18.31 5.58 9.26
N GLN A 54 19.35 5.02 8.64
CA GLN A 54 20.73 5.52 8.78
C GLN A 54 20.92 6.92 8.23
N GLN A 55 20.09 7.35 7.27
CA GLN A 55 20.16 8.67 6.64
C GLN A 55 19.39 9.76 7.41
N LEU A 56 18.56 9.37 8.40
CA LEU A 56 17.77 10.33 9.16
C LEU A 56 18.63 11.11 10.17
N THR A 57 18.33 12.39 10.31
CA THR A 57 18.72 13.22 11.47
C THR A 57 17.51 13.41 12.42
N ASP A 58 17.77 13.89 13.64
CA ASP A 58 16.75 14.21 14.66
C ASP A 58 15.75 13.05 14.91
N LYS A 59 16.31 11.85 15.06
CA LYS A 59 15.51 10.62 15.20
C LYS A 59 14.78 10.56 16.54
N ALA A 60 13.53 10.12 16.48
CA ALA A 60 12.77 9.66 17.64
C ALA A 60 11.99 8.40 17.27
N GLU A 61 11.86 7.49 18.21
CA GLU A 61 11.16 6.24 18.01
C GLU A 61 9.91 6.18 18.89
N MET A 62 8.86 5.57 18.36
CA MET A 62 7.66 5.21 19.11
C MET A 62 7.13 3.86 18.63
N THR A 63 6.46 3.15 19.51
CA THR A 63 5.79 1.89 19.17
C THR A 63 4.29 2.03 19.40
N VAL A 64 3.50 1.70 18.39
CA VAL A 64 2.03 1.70 18.46
C VAL A 64 1.54 0.34 18.01
N GLN A 65 0.80 -0.36 18.87
CA GLN A 65 0.25 -1.69 18.58
C GLN A 65 1.32 -2.69 18.06
N GLY A 66 2.54 -2.62 18.61
CA GLY A 66 3.66 -3.47 18.22
C GLY A 66 4.43 -3.04 16.97
N ILE A 67 3.95 -2.04 16.23
CA ILE A 67 4.65 -1.47 15.07
C ILE A 67 5.55 -0.32 15.53
N ARG A 68 6.84 -0.40 15.15
CA ARG A 68 7.82 0.66 15.41
C ARG A 68 7.73 1.72 14.32
N PHE A 69 7.66 2.96 14.75
CA PHE A 69 7.73 4.16 13.92
C PHE A 69 8.98 4.96 14.29
N THR A 70 9.80 5.29 13.30
CA THR A 70 10.97 6.15 13.47
C THR A 70 10.72 7.46 12.75
N THR A 71 10.58 8.54 13.49
CA THR A 71 10.47 9.89 12.92
C THR A 71 11.86 10.53 12.82
N GLY A 72 12.00 11.49 11.91
CA GLY A 72 13.25 12.23 11.73
C GLY A 72 13.18 13.19 10.56
N SER A 73 14.33 13.68 10.14
CA SER A 73 14.49 14.52 8.94
C SER A 73 15.31 13.77 7.89
N LEU A 74 14.83 13.78 6.65
CA LEU A 74 15.51 13.25 5.46
C LEU A 74 15.48 14.32 4.38
N LYS A 75 16.66 14.81 3.92
CA LYS A 75 16.73 15.91 2.95
C LYS A 75 15.87 17.13 3.36
N ASP A 76 15.99 17.52 4.62
CA ASP A 76 15.26 18.63 5.24
C ASP A 76 13.73 18.49 5.19
N ARG A 77 13.22 17.28 5.08
CA ARG A 77 11.81 16.92 5.14
C ARG A 77 11.52 16.08 6.37
N ARG A 78 10.43 16.38 7.06
CA ARG A 78 9.96 15.53 8.16
C ARG A 78 9.45 14.22 7.58
N VAL A 79 9.99 13.13 8.06
CA VAL A 79 9.60 11.79 7.62
C VAL A 79 9.24 10.91 8.81
N VAL A 80 8.40 9.91 8.54
CA VAL A 80 8.18 8.77 9.43
C VAL A 80 8.43 7.50 8.65
N LEU A 81 9.30 6.65 9.18
CA LEU A 81 9.58 5.32 8.66
C LEU A 81 8.82 4.28 9.47
N ALA A 82 8.27 3.27 8.81
CA ALA A 82 7.64 2.14 9.49
C ALA A 82 7.93 0.83 8.76
N HIS A 83 8.18 -0.23 9.54
CA HIS A 83 8.26 -1.60 9.06
C HIS A 83 6.89 -2.25 9.19
N SER A 84 6.30 -2.65 8.06
CA SER A 84 4.95 -3.26 8.06
C SER A 84 4.97 -4.75 8.37
N GLY A 85 6.05 -5.45 8.06
CA GLY A 85 6.06 -6.90 7.93
C GLY A 85 5.42 -7.36 6.61
N MET A 86 5.58 -8.64 6.30
CA MET A 86 5.09 -9.23 5.06
C MET A 86 3.59 -9.49 5.08
N GLY A 87 2.97 -9.40 3.89
CA GLY A 87 1.59 -9.77 3.62
C GLY A 87 0.58 -8.63 3.77
N LYS A 88 -0.53 -8.78 3.09
CA LYS A 88 -1.57 -7.76 2.93
C LYS A 88 -2.15 -7.25 4.26
N VAL A 89 -2.38 -8.14 5.22
CA VAL A 89 -2.98 -7.79 6.51
C VAL A 89 -2.03 -6.92 7.33
N ASN A 90 -0.76 -7.31 7.44
CA ASN A 90 0.26 -6.54 8.15
C ASN A 90 0.45 -5.16 7.51
N ALA A 91 0.52 -5.11 6.19
CA ALA A 91 0.67 -3.86 5.44
C ALA A 91 -0.53 -2.92 5.62
N ALA A 92 -1.75 -3.44 5.57
CA ALA A 92 -2.97 -2.65 5.81
C ALA A 92 -3.02 -2.11 7.24
N MET A 93 -2.66 -2.92 8.24
CA MET A 93 -2.60 -2.50 9.64
C MET A 93 -1.58 -1.38 9.83
N ALA A 94 -0.37 -1.55 9.31
CA ALA A 94 0.68 -0.54 9.41
C ALA A 94 0.31 0.77 8.72
N ALA A 95 -0.24 0.70 7.50
CA ALA A 95 -0.69 1.87 6.76
C ALA A 95 -1.82 2.60 7.48
N THR A 96 -2.77 1.87 8.06
CA THR A 96 -3.88 2.46 8.83
C THR A 96 -3.36 3.20 10.07
N LEU A 97 -2.52 2.55 10.87
CA LEU A 97 -1.93 3.18 12.06
C LEU A 97 -1.09 4.40 11.68
N LEU A 98 -0.34 4.33 10.59
CA LEU A 98 0.46 5.44 10.09
C LEU A 98 -0.41 6.64 9.72
N VAL A 99 -1.51 6.42 8.99
CA VAL A 99 -2.46 7.47 8.62
C VAL A 99 -3.11 8.08 9.87
N GLU A 100 -3.52 7.25 10.83
CA GLU A 100 -4.21 7.72 12.05
C GLU A 100 -3.26 8.47 13.00
N GLN A 101 -2.02 8.02 13.15
CA GLN A 101 -1.08 8.62 14.12
C GLN A 101 -0.36 9.85 13.59
N PHE A 102 0.04 9.84 12.30
CA PHE A 102 0.92 10.86 11.75
C PHE A 102 0.26 11.76 10.71
N GLN A 103 -0.91 11.39 10.16
CA GLN A 103 -1.63 12.15 9.12
C GLN A 103 -0.69 12.58 7.98
N PRO A 104 0.03 11.65 7.35
CA PRO A 104 1.04 12.00 6.37
C PRO A 104 0.43 12.68 5.16
N THR A 105 1.15 13.63 4.59
CA THR A 105 0.77 14.26 3.32
C THR A 105 0.96 13.33 2.13
N HIS A 106 1.92 12.39 2.24
CA HIS A 106 2.26 11.43 1.21
C HIS A 106 2.70 10.11 1.85
N ILE A 107 2.41 9.01 1.20
CA ILE A 107 2.90 7.69 1.58
C ILE A 107 3.71 7.10 0.42
N LEU A 108 4.96 6.79 0.67
CA LEU A 108 5.82 6.00 -0.21
C LEU A 108 5.93 4.59 0.38
N PHE A 109 5.57 3.59 -0.39
CA PHE A 109 5.77 2.21 0.04
C PHE A 109 6.84 1.56 -0.84
N THR A 110 7.99 1.34 -0.25
CA THR A 110 9.17 0.77 -0.92
C THR A 110 9.33 -0.70 -0.58
N GLY A 111 10.03 -1.46 -1.42
CA GLY A 111 10.28 -2.87 -1.18
C GLY A 111 10.92 -3.57 -2.36
N ILE A 112 11.18 -4.87 -2.15
CA ILE A 112 11.60 -5.76 -3.21
C ILE A 112 10.40 -6.45 -3.86
N ALA A 113 10.59 -7.02 -5.06
CA ALA A 113 9.55 -7.75 -5.78
C ALA A 113 10.16 -8.77 -6.78
N GLY A 114 9.36 -9.76 -7.17
CA GLY A 114 9.66 -10.63 -8.28
C GLY A 114 9.31 -9.98 -9.62
N GLY A 115 10.23 -10.00 -10.57
CA GLY A 115 10.05 -9.46 -11.92
C GLY A 115 9.15 -10.34 -12.78
N LEU A 116 8.06 -9.79 -13.31
CA LEU A 116 7.14 -10.46 -14.21
C LEU A 116 7.46 -10.17 -15.68
N ASN A 117 7.79 -8.93 -16.00
CA ASN A 117 8.15 -8.49 -17.34
C ASN A 117 9.47 -9.13 -17.77
N PRO A 118 9.52 -9.85 -18.92
CA PRO A 118 10.73 -10.54 -19.39
C PRO A 118 11.89 -9.60 -19.76
N ASP A 119 11.60 -8.32 -19.99
CA ASP A 119 12.61 -7.30 -20.32
C ASP A 119 13.31 -6.72 -19.09
N LEU A 120 12.80 -6.99 -17.89
CA LEU A 120 13.36 -6.53 -16.63
C LEU A 120 14.25 -7.59 -15.98
N ARG A 121 15.20 -7.14 -15.18
CA ARG A 121 16.21 -7.97 -14.52
C ARG A 121 16.32 -7.62 -13.05
N PRO A 122 16.82 -8.50 -12.18
CA PRO A 122 17.16 -8.18 -10.80
C PRO A 122 17.97 -6.88 -10.70
N GLY A 123 17.58 -6.03 -9.73
CA GLY A 123 18.10 -4.68 -9.52
C GLY A 123 17.33 -3.57 -10.22
N ASP A 124 16.58 -3.85 -11.30
CA ASP A 124 15.71 -2.83 -11.91
C ASP A 124 14.64 -2.39 -10.91
N VAL A 125 14.20 -1.13 -11.02
CA VAL A 125 13.20 -0.55 -10.12
C VAL A 125 11.94 -0.23 -10.91
N VAL A 126 10.79 -0.65 -10.37
CA VAL A 126 9.47 -0.35 -10.92
C VAL A 126 8.80 0.72 -10.06
N ILE A 127 8.50 1.86 -10.66
CA ILE A 127 7.60 2.87 -10.11
C ILE A 127 6.18 2.42 -10.47
N GLY A 128 5.38 2.08 -9.49
CA GLY A 128 4.03 1.59 -9.68
C GLY A 128 3.06 2.68 -10.09
N ALA A 129 2.84 2.86 -11.39
CA ALA A 129 1.80 3.76 -11.89
C ALA A 129 0.40 3.33 -11.43
N LYS A 130 0.21 2.04 -11.21
CA LYS A 130 -0.99 1.44 -10.64
C LYS A 130 -0.69 0.08 -10.03
N THR A 131 -1.48 -0.29 -9.02
CA THR A 131 -1.38 -1.60 -8.35
C THR A 131 -2.72 -2.30 -8.33
N ALA A 132 -2.70 -3.65 -8.30
CA ALA A 132 -3.91 -4.46 -8.22
C ALA A 132 -3.67 -5.72 -7.39
N TYR A 133 -4.72 -6.26 -6.78
CA TYR A 133 -4.67 -7.61 -6.24
C TYR A 133 -4.76 -8.63 -7.38
N HIS A 134 -3.92 -9.65 -7.35
CA HIS A 134 -4.02 -10.77 -8.28
C HIS A 134 -4.67 -12.01 -7.65
N ASP A 135 -4.95 -11.98 -6.35
CA ASP A 135 -5.48 -13.09 -5.57
C ASP A 135 -6.79 -12.75 -4.82
N TYR A 136 -7.40 -11.61 -5.13
CA TYR A 136 -8.72 -11.24 -4.63
C TYR A 136 -9.77 -11.47 -5.72
N GLY A 137 -10.76 -12.32 -5.47
CA GLY A 137 -11.77 -12.67 -6.47
C GLY A 137 -12.60 -13.87 -6.07
N GLU A 138 -13.06 -14.61 -7.05
CA GLU A 138 -13.89 -15.80 -6.88
C GLU A 138 -13.38 -16.98 -7.69
N TRP A 139 -13.60 -18.18 -7.19
CA TRP A 139 -13.40 -19.41 -7.93
C TRP A 139 -14.68 -19.76 -8.68
N THR A 140 -14.59 -19.83 -10.00
CA THR A 140 -15.66 -20.31 -10.90
C THR A 140 -15.30 -21.68 -11.45
N PRO A 141 -16.23 -22.41 -12.10
CA PRO A 141 -15.90 -23.66 -12.79
C PRO A 141 -14.77 -23.52 -13.83
N GLU A 142 -14.62 -22.33 -14.42
CA GLU A 142 -13.60 -22.02 -15.43
C GLU A 142 -12.26 -21.58 -14.81
N GLY A 143 -12.21 -21.38 -13.48
CA GLY A 143 -11.03 -20.98 -12.76
C GLY A 143 -11.20 -19.73 -11.91
N PHE A 144 -10.09 -19.17 -11.46
CA PHE A 144 -10.10 -17.97 -10.62
C PHE A 144 -10.36 -16.71 -11.46
N ARG A 145 -11.37 -15.94 -11.06
CA ARG A 145 -11.72 -14.64 -11.63
C ARG A 145 -11.38 -13.52 -10.66
N VAL A 146 -10.49 -12.63 -11.07
CA VAL A 146 -10.08 -11.47 -10.26
C VAL A 146 -11.27 -10.53 -10.06
N GLY A 147 -11.45 -10.08 -8.82
CA GLY A 147 -12.52 -9.21 -8.39
C GLY A 147 -12.04 -7.84 -7.93
N ARG A 148 -13.00 -7.01 -7.53
CA ARG A 148 -12.75 -5.71 -6.91
C ARG A 148 -13.10 -5.79 -5.44
N THR A 149 -12.24 -5.22 -4.59
CA THR A 149 -12.61 -5.00 -3.18
C THR A 149 -13.74 -3.98 -3.07
N VAL A 150 -14.47 -4.02 -1.97
CA VAL A 150 -15.55 -3.06 -1.70
C VAL A 150 -15.12 -2.13 -0.57
N ASP A 151 -15.37 -0.85 -0.74
CA ASP A 151 -15.18 0.13 0.31
C ASP A 151 -16.25 -0.08 1.40
N PRO A 152 -15.87 -0.43 2.64
CA PRO A 152 -16.83 -0.74 3.70
C PRO A 152 -17.66 0.46 4.17
N PHE A 153 -17.20 1.70 3.91
CA PHE A 153 -17.89 2.91 4.32
C PHE A 153 -18.95 3.34 3.31
N THR A 154 -18.67 3.16 2.04
CA THR A 154 -19.56 3.60 0.96
C THR A 154 -20.36 2.47 0.32
N GLY A 155 -19.98 1.22 0.55
CA GLY A 155 -20.53 0.03 -0.11
C GLY A 155 -20.23 -0.04 -1.62
N LYS A 156 -19.37 0.87 -2.14
CA LYS A 156 -19.05 0.91 -3.57
C LYS A 156 -17.80 0.07 -3.88
N PRO A 157 -17.74 -0.56 -5.06
CA PRO A 157 -16.51 -1.22 -5.50
C PRO A 157 -15.35 -0.24 -5.61
N ASN A 158 -14.20 -0.63 -5.05
CA ASN A 158 -12.93 0.05 -5.30
C ASN A 158 -12.50 -0.14 -6.77
N PRO A 159 -11.56 0.66 -7.30
CA PRO A 159 -10.99 0.41 -8.60
C PRO A 159 -10.29 -0.96 -8.64
N LEU A 160 -10.29 -1.63 -9.79
CA LEU A 160 -9.52 -2.86 -9.98
C LEU A 160 -8.01 -2.58 -9.86
N PHE A 161 -7.57 -1.49 -10.46
CA PHE A 161 -6.23 -0.97 -10.31
C PHE A 161 -6.30 0.32 -9.48
N PHE A 162 -5.61 0.35 -8.35
CA PHE A 162 -5.40 1.57 -7.57
C PHE A 162 -4.34 2.41 -8.28
N PRO A 163 -4.71 3.59 -8.81
CA PRO A 163 -3.72 4.46 -9.46
C PRO A 163 -2.80 5.09 -8.41
N ALA A 164 -1.55 5.30 -8.78
CA ALA A 164 -0.66 6.17 -8.01
C ALA A 164 -1.19 7.61 -8.03
N ASP A 165 -0.83 8.39 -7.03
CA ASP A 165 -1.04 9.84 -7.10
C ASP A 165 -0.22 10.43 -8.25
N ALA A 166 -0.86 11.22 -9.10
CA ALA A 166 -0.24 11.75 -10.31
C ALA A 166 0.94 12.70 -10.01
N GLY A 167 0.84 13.48 -8.93
CA GLY A 167 1.90 14.38 -8.49
C GLY A 167 3.12 13.61 -7.98
N LEU A 168 2.89 12.59 -7.13
CA LEU A 168 3.96 11.71 -6.67
C LEU A 168 4.61 10.93 -7.80
N LEU A 169 3.83 10.45 -8.75
CA LEU A 169 4.34 9.73 -9.91
C LEU A 169 5.28 10.61 -10.73
N ALA A 170 4.86 11.84 -11.06
CA ALA A 170 5.68 12.79 -11.80
C ALA A 170 6.98 13.17 -11.04
N VAL A 171 6.90 13.34 -9.73
CA VAL A 171 8.10 13.58 -8.89
C VAL A 171 9.04 12.37 -8.90
N ALA A 172 8.52 11.16 -8.84
CA ALA A 172 9.32 9.94 -8.85
C ALA A 172 10.00 9.71 -10.21
N GLU A 173 9.28 9.93 -11.30
CA GLU A 173 9.84 9.85 -12.66
C GLU A 173 10.95 10.87 -12.87
N LYS A 174 10.76 12.11 -12.42
CA LYS A 174 11.79 13.13 -12.45
C LYS A 174 12.99 12.79 -11.57
N ALA A 175 12.76 12.22 -10.39
CA ALA A 175 13.83 11.75 -9.52
C ALA A 175 14.66 10.63 -10.20
N ALA A 176 13.99 9.73 -10.91
CA ALA A 176 14.62 8.61 -11.60
C ALA A 176 15.56 9.06 -12.73
N LEU A 177 15.27 10.16 -13.42
CA LEU A 177 16.13 10.71 -14.50
C LEU A 177 17.52 11.12 -13.99
N ASP A 178 17.60 11.65 -12.77
CA ASP A 178 18.83 12.15 -12.19
C ASP A 178 19.53 11.10 -11.30
N LEU A 179 18.90 9.94 -11.11
CA LEU A 179 19.35 8.93 -10.16
C LEU A 179 20.40 8.01 -10.79
N LYS A 180 21.52 7.87 -10.09
CA LYS A 180 22.53 6.84 -10.39
C LYS A 180 22.31 5.67 -9.44
N LEU A 181 21.67 4.63 -9.92
CA LEU A 181 21.52 3.38 -9.18
C LEU A 181 22.88 2.68 -9.02
N ALA A 182 23.06 2.00 -7.88
CA ALA A 182 24.24 1.19 -7.66
C ALA A 182 24.25 0.00 -8.64
N PRO A 183 25.40 -0.31 -9.26
CA PRO A 183 25.53 -1.48 -10.12
C PRO A 183 25.21 -2.77 -9.37
N VAL A 184 24.63 -3.72 -10.07
CA VAL A 184 24.29 -5.04 -9.55
C VAL A 184 25.23 -6.08 -10.17
N LYS A 185 25.85 -6.91 -9.33
CA LYS A 185 26.70 -8.02 -9.76
C LYS A 185 25.86 -9.17 -10.24
N MET A 186 26.06 -9.55 -11.49
CA MET A 186 25.45 -10.70 -12.14
C MET A 186 26.53 -11.73 -12.46
N ALA A 187 26.14 -12.97 -12.74
CA ALA A 187 27.10 -13.98 -13.20
C ALA A 187 27.88 -13.56 -14.48
N SER A 188 27.25 -12.71 -15.30
CA SER A 188 27.83 -12.19 -16.55
C SER A 188 28.65 -10.90 -16.38
N GLY A 189 28.84 -10.40 -15.15
CA GLY A 189 29.52 -9.14 -14.85
C GLY A 189 28.61 -8.13 -14.14
N GLU A 190 29.06 -6.88 -14.01
CA GLU A 190 28.26 -5.82 -13.42
C GLU A 190 27.29 -5.19 -14.45
N ARG A 191 26.08 -4.88 -13.97
CA ARG A 191 25.05 -4.21 -14.76
C ARG A 191 24.49 -3.01 -13.98
N THR A 192 24.33 -1.89 -14.67
CA THR A 192 23.58 -0.75 -14.12
C THR A 192 22.09 -1.02 -14.26
N PRO A 193 21.32 -1.05 -13.15
CA PRO A 193 19.87 -1.17 -13.19
C PRO A 193 19.21 0.05 -13.82
N ARG A 194 17.98 -0.13 -14.28
CA ARG A 194 17.14 0.96 -14.80
C ARG A 194 15.90 1.15 -13.95
N VAL A 195 15.31 2.34 -14.02
CA VAL A 195 14.00 2.63 -13.42
C VAL A 195 12.97 2.66 -14.54
N VAL A 196 11.84 2.02 -14.31
CA VAL A 196 10.70 2.01 -15.24
C VAL A 196 9.42 2.35 -14.49
N THR A 197 8.47 2.99 -15.17
CA THR A 197 7.09 3.17 -14.69
C THR A 197 6.25 2.01 -15.21
N GLY A 198 5.48 1.35 -14.30
CA GLY A 198 4.78 0.13 -14.69
C GLY A 198 3.66 -0.29 -13.74
N VAL A 199 3.27 -1.55 -13.85
CA VAL A 199 2.19 -2.17 -13.08
C VAL A 199 2.75 -3.13 -12.06
N ILE A 200 2.34 -3.00 -10.80
CA ILE A 200 2.70 -3.90 -9.71
C ILE A 200 1.45 -4.67 -9.27
N VAL A 201 1.55 -5.99 -9.11
CA VAL A 201 0.44 -6.81 -8.61
C VAL A 201 0.79 -7.48 -7.29
N THR A 202 -0.21 -7.56 -6.43
CA THR A 202 -0.10 -7.99 -5.03
C THR A 202 -0.89 -9.25 -4.77
N GLY A 203 -0.31 -10.18 -4.01
CA GLY A 203 -1.03 -11.34 -3.46
C GLY A 203 -0.25 -12.00 -2.32
N ASP A 204 -0.94 -12.64 -1.38
CA ASP A 204 -0.32 -13.32 -0.22
C ASP A 204 0.34 -14.64 -0.61
N ALA A 205 1.11 -14.62 -1.70
CA ALA A 205 1.87 -15.77 -2.17
C ALA A 205 3.18 -15.33 -2.81
N PHE A 206 4.29 -15.93 -2.37
CA PHE A 206 5.58 -15.79 -3.05
C PHE A 206 5.54 -16.50 -4.40
N VAL A 207 5.69 -15.76 -5.48
CA VAL A 207 5.64 -16.32 -6.85
C VAL A 207 7.01 -16.85 -7.27
N ALA A 208 7.15 -18.17 -7.29
CA ALA A 208 8.34 -18.90 -7.74
C ALA A 208 7.99 -19.90 -8.87
N SER A 209 7.07 -19.51 -9.75
CA SER A 209 6.53 -20.37 -10.81
C SER A 209 6.56 -19.65 -12.16
N PRO A 210 7.28 -20.18 -13.16
CA PRO A 210 7.27 -19.60 -14.51
C PRO A 210 5.86 -19.45 -15.10
N ALA A 211 5.03 -20.47 -14.94
CA ALA A 211 3.65 -20.45 -15.46
C ALA A 211 2.80 -19.35 -14.79
N LYS A 212 2.93 -19.17 -13.45
CA LYS A 212 2.21 -18.12 -12.74
C LYS A 212 2.73 -16.74 -13.12
N LYS A 213 4.06 -16.58 -13.24
CA LYS A 213 4.70 -15.36 -13.75
C LYS A 213 4.11 -14.94 -15.09
N ASP A 214 4.12 -15.85 -16.07
CA ASP A 214 3.63 -15.57 -17.43
C ASP A 214 2.14 -15.24 -17.44
N ALA A 215 1.34 -15.96 -16.63
CA ALA A 215 -0.08 -15.69 -16.47
C ALA A 215 -0.33 -14.28 -15.91
N LEU A 216 0.36 -13.88 -14.84
CA LEU A 216 0.22 -12.56 -14.22
C LEU A 216 0.67 -11.43 -15.17
N HIS A 217 1.80 -11.62 -15.86
CA HIS A 217 2.26 -10.65 -16.85
C HIS A 217 1.24 -10.50 -18.00
N LYS A 218 0.70 -11.60 -18.51
CA LYS A 218 -0.29 -11.59 -19.59
C LYS A 218 -1.59 -10.92 -19.18
N GLU A 219 -2.13 -11.28 -18.01
CA GLU A 219 -3.43 -10.84 -17.52
C GLU A 219 -3.45 -9.35 -17.13
N PHE A 220 -2.45 -8.93 -16.33
CA PHE A 220 -2.41 -7.59 -15.76
C PHE A 220 -1.50 -6.63 -16.52
N LYS A 221 -0.71 -7.11 -17.50
CA LYS A 221 0.43 -6.40 -18.06
C LYS A 221 1.38 -5.92 -16.96
N ALA A 222 1.52 -6.76 -15.93
CA ALA A 222 2.28 -6.43 -14.74
C ALA A 222 3.78 -6.60 -14.94
N ASP A 223 4.55 -5.67 -14.39
CA ASP A 223 6.01 -5.66 -14.43
C ASP A 223 6.62 -6.35 -13.22
N ALA A 224 5.93 -6.30 -12.08
CA ALA A 224 6.38 -6.88 -10.82
C ALA A 224 5.22 -7.49 -10.01
N THR A 225 5.56 -8.46 -9.15
CA THR A 225 4.66 -9.06 -8.16
C THR A 225 5.28 -9.03 -6.77
N GLU A 226 4.47 -8.74 -5.77
CA GLU A 226 4.85 -8.63 -4.37
C GLU A 226 3.66 -8.94 -3.45
N MET A 227 3.74 -8.68 -2.14
CA MET A 227 2.75 -9.20 -1.20
C MET A 227 1.98 -8.12 -0.40
N GLU A 228 2.17 -6.81 -0.66
CA GLU A 228 1.64 -5.74 0.21
C GLU A 228 1.05 -4.52 -0.51
N GLY A 229 1.62 -4.14 -1.65
CA GLY A 229 1.44 -2.82 -2.26
C GLY A 229 -0.01 -2.43 -2.53
N ALA A 230 -0.83 -3.35 -3.03
CA ALA A 230 -2.25 -3.06 -3.26
C ALA A 230 -3.03 -2.86 -1.95
N ALA A 231 -2.60 -3.50 -0.84
CA ALA A 231 -3.24 -3.29 0.46
C ALA A 231 -2.96 -1.88 0.99
N VAL A 232 -1.71 -1.41 0.88
CA VAL A 232 -1.35 -0.02 1.22
C VAL A 232 -2.08 0.95 0.29
N ALA A 233 -2.09 0.70 -1.02
CA ALA A 233 -2.76 1.54 -2.00
C ALA A 233 -4.28 1.63 -1.75
N GLN A 234 -4.92 0.54 -1.33
CA GLN A 234 -6.33 0.53 -0.95
C GLN A 234 -6.61 1.43 0.27
N ILE A 235 -5.80 1.33 1.33
CA ILE A 235 -5.93 2.20 2.51
C ILE A 235 -5.76 3.67 2.10
N CYS A 236 -4.74 3.97 1.30
CA CYS A 236 -4.49 5.33 0.80
C CYS A 236 -5.67 5.85 -0.05
N TRP A 237 -6.21 5.02 -0.94
CA TRP A 237 -7.39 5.35 -1.75
C TRP A 237 -8.60 5.69 -0.90
N GLN A 238 -8.93 4.84 0.07
CA GLN A 238 -10.08 5.03 0.95
C GLN A 238 -9.91 6.21 1.90
N ARG A 239 -8.67 6.52 2.31
CA ARG A 239 -8.32 7.64 3.19
C ARG A 239 -7.97 8.92 2.45
N ARG A 240 -7.93 8.88 1.11
CA ARG A 240 -7.58 10.01 0.23
C ARG A 240 -6.19 10.58 0.55
N VAL A 241 -5.23 9.70 0.81
CA VAL A 241 -3.82 10.07 1.03
C VAL A 241 -3.05 9.78 -0.25
N PRO A 242 -2.31 10.75 -0.81
CA PRO A 242 -1.41 10.52 -1.94
C PRO A 242 -0.44 9.39 -1.66
N CYS A 243 -0.35 8.41 -2.57
CA CYS A 243 0.44 7.20 -2.36
C CYS A 243 1.17 6.77 -3.63
N LEU A 244 2.36 6.21 -3.44
CA LEU A 244 3.17 5.62 -4.51
C LEU A 244 3.83 4.33 -4.02
N ILE A 245 3.69 3.27 -4.80
CA ILE A 245 4.33 1.98 -4.56
C ILE A 245 5.58 1.88 -5.42
N LEU A 246 6.70 1.52 -4.80
CA LEU A 246 8.02 1.41 -5.44
C LEU A 246 8.56 0.00 -5.18
N ARG A 247 9.09 -0.67 -6.20
CA ARG A 247 9.67 -2.00 -6.05
C ARG A 247 10.97 -2.15 -6.82
N SER A 248 12.01 -2.63 -6.15
CA SER A 248 13.23 -3.07 -6.79
C SER A 248 13.21 -4.58 -6.97
N LEU A 249 13.54 -5.05 -8.15
CA LEU A 249 13.44 -6.48 -8.46
C LEU A 249 14.58 -7.26 -7.79
N SER A 250 14.23 -8.20 -6.93
CA SER A 250 15.16 -9.14 -6.28
C SER A 250 15.35 -10.42 -7.10
N ASP A 251 14.40 -10.74 -7.94
CA ASP A 251 14.35 -12.01 -8.69
C ASP A 251 13.47 -11.86 -9.94
N SER A 252 13.27 -12.94 -10.66
CA SER A 252 12.45 -12.98 -11.88
C SER A 252 11.15 -13.78 -11.71
N ALA A 253 10.65 -13.95 -10.49
CA ALA A 253 9.42 -14.70 -10.16
C ALA A 253 9.39 -16.13 -10.78
N GLY A 254 10.54 -16.71 -11.10
CA GLY A 254 10.71 -18.02 -11.71
C GLY A 254 11.20 -19.06 -10.71
N ALA A 255 11.52 -20.27 -11.22
CA ALA A 255 11.93 -21.41 -10.40
C ALA A 255 13.15 -21.13 -9.48
N LYS A 256 14.00 -20.18 -9.85
CA LYS A 256 15.19 -19.76 -9.06
C LYS A 256 14.94 -18.50 -8.22
N ALA A 257 13.68 -18.08 -8.06
CA ALA A 257 13.36 -16.87 -7.30
C ALA A 257 13.88 -16.91 -5.85
N PRO A 258 13.76 -18.01 -5.07
CA PRO A 258 14.26 -18.04 -3.71
C PRO A 258 15.77 -17.80 -3.60
N GLU A 259 16.56 -18.42 -4.49
CA GLU A 259 18.02 -18.22 -4.49
C GLU A 259 18.40 -16.80 -4.93
N ASN A 260 17.67 -16.25 -5.90
CA ASN A 260 17.92 -14.90 -6.41
C ASN A 260 17.62 -13.84 -5.37
N VAL A 261 16.55 -13.98 -4.59
CA VAL A 261 16.24 -13.05 -3.48
C VAL A 261 17.44 -12.93 -2.54
N LEU A 262 18.01 -14.06 -2.10
CA LEU A 262 19.17 -14.05 -1.19
C LEU A 262 20.41 -13.35 -1.80
N LEU A 263 20.56 -13.41 -3.13
CA LEU A 263 21.69 -12.80 -3.83
C LEU A 263 21.50 -11.30 -4.04
N PHE A 264 20.30 -10.85 -4.32
CA PHE A 264 20.03 -9.50 -4.80
C PHE A 264 19.30 -8.59 -3.81
N GLU A 265 18.76 -9.11 -2.70
CA GLU A 265 18.00 -8.36 -1.70
C GLU A 265 18.73 -7.09 -1.26
N LYS A 266 20.01 -7.20 -0.92
CA LYS A 266 20.81 -6.06 -0.43
C LYS A 266 20.93 -4.95 -1.48
N SER A 267 21.26 -5.29 -2.72
CA SER A 267 21.40 -4.30 -3.81
C SER A 267 20.05 -3.73 -4.23
N ALA A 268 19.00 -4.55 -4.24
CA ALA A 268 17.64 -4.12 -4.50
C ALA A 268 17.16 -3.11 -3.44
N SER A 269 17.36 -3.42 -2.15
CA SER A 269 17.01 -2.53 -1.04
C SER A 269 17.78 -1.21 -1.08
N GLN A 270 19.06 -1.23 -1.42
CA GLN A 270 19.86 -0.02 -1.58
C GLN A 270 19.34 0.88 -2.72
N ASN A 271 19.02 0.30 -3.87
CA ASN A 271 18.50 1.03 -5.02
C ASN A 271 17.10 1.58 -4.75
N ALA A 272 16.25 0.83 -4.05
CA ALA A 272 14.95 1.32 -3.59
C ALA A 272 15.10 2.52 -2.65
N ALA A 273 16.00 2.45 -1.66
CA ALA A 273 16.28 3.54 -0.73
C ALA A 273 16.83 4.81 -1.42
N LEU A 274 17.68 4.64 -2.44
CA LEU A 274 18.19 5.75 -3.24
C LEU A 274 17.05 6.48 -3.96
N LEU A 275 16.11 5.76 -4.58
CA LEU A 275 14.97 6.35 -5.24
C LEU A 275 14.04 7.07 -4.25
N VAL A 276 13.74 6.45 -3.11
CA VAL A 276 12.94 7.08 -2.04
C VAL A 276 13.58 8.39 -1.58
N THR A 277 14.88 8.38 -1.32
CA THR A 277 15.63 9.59 -0.89
C THR A 277 15.58 10.68 -1.96
N GLY A 278 15.69 10.30 -3.23
CA GLY A 278 15.56 11.22 -4.37
C GLY A 278 14.16 11.84 -4.51
N ILE A 279 13.11 11.05 -4.27
CA ILE A 279 11.72 11.52 -4.26
C ILE A 279 11.49 12.48 -3.10
N VAL A 280 11.84 12.07 -1.88
CA VAL A 280 11.66 12.88 -0.66
C VAL A 280 12.32 14.25 -0.80
N GLY A 281 13.55 14.30 -1.34
CA GLY A 281 14.26 15.56 -1.55
C GLY A 281 13.62 16.51 -2.58
N ARG A 282 12.72 16.01 -3.43
CA ARG A 282 12.00 16.80 -4.45
C ARG A 282 10.58 17.18 -4.07
N LEU A 283 10.03 16.57 -3.03
CA LEU A 283 8.75 17.00 -2.48
C LEU A 283 8.94 18.37 -1.83
N GLU A 284 7.89 19.22 -1.90
CA GLU A 284 7.96 20.59 -1.40
C GLU A 284 8.40 20.64 0.08
N ALA A 285 9.27 21.59 0.39
CA ALA A 285 9.63 21.95 1.76
C ALA A 285 8.41 22.57 2.46
N GLN A 286 8.41 22.52 3.76
CA GLN A 286 7.45 23.22 4.59
C GLN A 286 7.74 24.71 4.62
#